data_9c57ae71807bce73c7e0d9827c8b8471
#
_entry.id   9c57ae71807bce73c7e0d9827c8b8471
#
_cell.length_a   1.000
_cell.length_b   1.000
_cell.length_c   1.000
_cell.angle_alpha   90.00
_cell.angle_beta   90.00
_cell.angle_gamma   90.00
#
_symmetry.space_group_name_H-M   'P 1'
#
loop_
_entity.id
_entity.type
_entity.pdbx_description
1 polymer ?
#
loop_
_entity_poly.entity_id
_entity_poly.type
_entity_poly.pdbx_seq_one_letter_code
_entity_poly.pdbx_strand_id
1 'polypeptide(L)'
;MKLSIHYTDHMVAEAGSYSPSAAKPAQVMASWTKLGLPFQVVEPKPVTKAQFSLAHDAQMVSDILSCQINNGFSNRSSNVAQSLPYTTGAMLSAAREALDNGCGAIAPCSGFHHAGYDFVGGFCTFNGLMVTAQVLLKEGRVKRIGILDFDQHWGDGTADIINRL
;
A
#
# COMPACT_ATOMS: atom_id res chain seq x y z
N MET A 1 22.58 11.85 -6.14
CA MET A 1 21.19 12.06 -5.71
C MET A 1 20.90 11.05 -4.60
N LYS A 2 20.29 11.46 -3.48
CA LYS A 2 19.85 10.49 -2.44
C LYS A 2 18.55 9.87 -2.89
N LEU A 3 18.38 8.57 -2.63
CA LEU A 3 17.14 7.86 -2.91
C LEU A 3 16.06 8.30 -1.94
N SER A 4 14.88 8.65 -2.45
CA SER A 4 13.74 9.02 -1.61
C SER A 4 13.00 7.78 -1.13
N ILE A 5 12.74 7.72 0.18
CA ILE A 5 11.93 6.70 0.83
C ILE A 5 10.70 7.37 1.42
N HIS A 6 9.52 7.01 0.90
CA HIS A 6 8.24 7.49 1.42
C HIS A 6 7.82 6.64 2.61
N TYR A 7 7.99 7.20 3.81
CA TYR A 7 7.73 6.50 5.06
C TYR A 7 7.21 7.46 6.15
N THR A 8 6.31 6.96 6.95
CA THR A 8 5.85 7.56 8.23
C THR A 8 5.52 6.45 9.22
N ASP A 9 5.65 6.71 10.50
CA ASP A 9 5.25 5.75 11.55
C ASP A 9 3.74 5.46 11.53
N HIS A 10 2.92 6.32 10.92
CA HIS A 10 1.49 6.06 10.70
C HIS A 10 1.20 4.85 9.80
N MET A 11 2.19 4.36 9.02
CA MET A 11 2.06 3.14 8.21
C MET A 11 2.19 1.86 9.05
N VAL A 12 2.69 1.98 10.27
CA VAL A 12 3.02 0.84 11.12
C VAL A 12 1.83 0.53 12.02
N ALA A 13 1.47 -0.75 12.11
CA ALA A 13 0.42 -1.21 13.01
C ALA A 13 0.79 -2.52 13.69
N GLU A 14 0.30 -2.67 14.91
CA GLU A 14 0.22 -3.97 15.58
C GLU A 14 -1.10 -4.62 15.18
N ALA A 15 -1.00 -5.65 14.33
CA ALA A 15 -2.18 -6.28 13.76
C ALA A 15 -2.83 -7.33 14.68
N GLY A 16 -2.20 -7.68 15.81
CA GLY A 16 -2.68 -8.77 16.68
C GLY A 16 -2.73 -10.12 15.95
N SER A 17 -1.82 -10.33 15.00
CA SER A 17 -1.74 -11.51 14.15
C SER A 17 -0.34 -12.13 14.25
N TYR A 18 -0.21 -13.42 13.90
CA TYR A 18 1.10 -14.07 13.80
C TYR A 18 1.97 -13.51 12.66
N SER A 19 1.37 -12.84 11.69
CA SER A 19 2.12 -12.20 10.61
C SER A 19 2.71 -10.87 11.08
N PRO A 20 4.01 -10.62 10.89
CA PRO A 20 4.65 -9.35 11.19
C PRO A 20 4.39 -8.27 10.12
N SER A 21 3.59 -8.56 9.10
CA SER A 21 3.47 -7.73 7.90
C SER A 21 3.15 -6.26 8.19
N ALA A 22 2.24 -5.97 9.12
CA ALA A 22 1.86 -4.61 9.47
C ALA A 22 2.97 -3.82 10.21
N ALA A 23 3.91 -4.52 10.86
CA ALA A 23 5.05 -3.91 11.56
C ALA A 23 6.33 -3.85 10.72
N LYS A 24 6.40 -4.58 9.59
CA LYS A 24 7.58 -4.64 8.72
C LYS A 24 8.13 -3.29 8.26
N PRO A 25 7.30 -2.28 7.91
CA PRO A 25 7.82 -0.99 7.45
C PRO A 25 8.86 -0.38 8.41
N ALA A 26 8.58 -0.36 9.72
CA ALA A 26 9.52 0.14 10.72
C ALA A 26 10.80 -0.71 10.82
N GLN A 27 10.67 -2.04 10.74
CA GLN A 27 11.81 -2.95 10.78
C GLN A 27 12.74 -2.77 9.58
N VAL A 28 12.17 -2.56 8.39
CA VAL A 28 12.93 -2.27 7.18
C VAL A 28 13.68 -0.95 7.31
N MET A 29 13.01 0.11 7.79
CA MET A 29 13.65 1.42 8.01
C MET A 29 14.78 1.34 9.01
N ALA A 30 14.58 0.66 10.14
CA ALA A 30 15.63 0.43 11.15
C ALA A 30 16.85 -0.32 10.56
N SER A 31 16.60 -1.36 9.75
CA SER A 31 17.64 -2.12 9.08
C SER A 31 18.45 -1.27 8.10
N TRP A 32 17.78 -0.50 7.24
CA TRP A 32 18.45 0.36 6.25
C TRP A 32 19.24 1.48 6.90
N THR A 33 18.72 2.05 7.99
CA THR A 33 19.45 3.05 8.79
C THR A 33 20.72 2.44 9.40
N LYS A 34 20.62 1.24 9.97
CA LYS A 34 21.77 0.51 10.54
C LYS A 34 22.83 0.19 9.49
N LEU A 35 22.43 -0.10 8.25
CA LEU A 35 23.34 -0.35 7.13
C LEU A 35 23.99 0.93 6.58
N GLY A 36 23.60 2.11 7.05
CA GLY A 36 24.15 3.38 6.58
C GLY A 36 23.83 3.72 5.13
N LEU A 37 22.70 3.22 4.61
CA LEU A 37 22.30 3.49 3.23
C LEU A 37 22.00 4.98 3.03
N PRO A 38 22.44 5.59 1.92
CA PRO A 38 22.27 7.02 1.66
C PRO A 38 20.87 7.31 1.11
N PHE A 39 19.89 7.56 1.98
CA PHE A 39 18.53 7.93 1.59
C PHE A 39 18.06 9.21 2.29
N GLN A 40 16.94 9.72 1.82
CA GLN A 40 16.15 10.75 2.51
C GLN A 40 14.73 10.20 2.76
N VAL A 41 14.19 10.48 3.94
CA VAL A 41 12.79 10.13 4.26
C VAL A 41 11.89 11.28 3.83
N VAL A 42 10.81 10.93 3.13
CA VAL A 42 9.77 11.85 2.67
C VAL A 42 8.44 11.42 3.29
N GLU A 43 7.77 12.34 3.96
CA GLU A 43 6.46 12.10 4.57
C GLU A 43 5.40 11.90 3.48
N PRO A 44 4.72 10.73 3.40
CA PRO A 44 3.70 10.48 2.40
C PRO A 44 2.36 11.11 2.80
N LYS A 45 1.57 11.50 1.79
CA LYS A 45 0.18 11.89 2.01
C LYS A 45 -0.72 10.64 2.06
N PRO A 46 -1.63 10.52 3.03
CA PRO A 46 -2.58 9.40 3.06
C PRO A 46 -3.52 9.45 1.87
N VAL A 47 -3.94 8.29 1.37
CA VAL A 47 -5.00 8.20 0.36
C VAL A 47 -6.37 8.39 1.00
N THR A 48 -7.30 8.87 0.21
CA THR A 48 -8.71 9.05 0.60
C THR A 48 -9.55 7.80 0.34
N LYS A 49 -10.74 7.71 0.98
CA LYS A 49 -11.74 6.68 0.67
C LYS A 49 -12.06 6.63 -0.84
N ALA A 50 -12.22 7.79 -1.47
CA ALA A 50 -12.51 7.87 -2.89
C ALA A 50 -11.38 7.33 -3.77
N GLN A 51 -10.12 7.45 -3.33
CA GLN A 51 -8.98 6.84 -4.04
C GLN A 51 -8.94 5.33 -3.86
N PHE A 52 -9.22 4.80 -2.66
CA PHE A 52 -9.38 3.36 -2.47
C PHE A 52 -10.47 2.76 -3.37
N SER A 53 -11.61 3.45 -3.47
CA SER A 53 -12.76 3.00 -4.28
C SER A 53 -12.51 3.05 -5.81
N LEU A 54 -11.34 3.50 -6.27
CA LEU A 54 -10.95 3.35 -7.66
C LEU A 54 -10.50 1.91 -8.00
N ALA A 55 -10.12 1.12 -6.99
CA ALA A 55 -9.64 -0.24 -7.16
C ALA A 55 -10.43 -1.26 -6.31
N HIS A 56 -11.29 -0.81 -5.41
CA HIS A 56 -12.03 -1.65 -4.48
C HIS A 56 -13.51 -1.25 -4.41
N ASP A 57 -14.34 -2.20 -3.98
CA ASP A 57 -15.75 -1.94 -3.66
C ASP A 57 -15.87 -0.85 -2.59
N ALA A 58 -16.69 0.16 -2.86
CA ALA A 58 -16.80 1.33 -2.00
C ALA A 58 -17.41 1.02 -0.62
N GLN A 59 -18.32 0.02 -0.55
CA GLN A 59 -18.91 -0.40 0.71
C GLN A 59 -17.87 -1.15 1.54
N MET A 60 -17.13 -2.08 0.93
CA MET A 60 -16.03 -2.79 1.61
C MET A 60 -14.98 -1.80 2.15
N VAL A 61 -14.59 -0.79 1.37
CA VAL A 61 -13.67 0.26 1.84
C VAL A 61 -14.20 0.96 3.08
N SER A 62 -15.49 1.35 3.06
CA SER A 62 -16.10 2.02 4.20
C SER A 62 -16.15 1.15 5.45
N ASP A 63 -16.54 -0.12 5.28
CA ASP A 63 -16.73 -1.07 6.37
C ASP A 63 -15.41 -1.47 7.03
N ILE A 64 -14.34 -1.64 6.24
CA ILE A 64 -12.99 -1.91 6.76
C ILE A 64 -12.47 -0.72 7.54
N LEU A 65 -12.52 0.50 6.96
CA LEU A 65 -12.00 1.70 7.61
C LEU A 65 -12.78 2.10 8.86
N SER A 66 -14.05 1.67 8.99
CA SER A 66 -14.87 1.84 10.20
C SER A 66 -14.87 0.61 11.12
N CYS A 67 -14.04 -0.40 10.84
CA CYS A 67 -13.91 -1.62 11.62
C CYS A 67 -15.21 -2.44 11.73
N GLN A 68 -16.10 -2.38 10.73
CA GLN A 68 -17.33 -3.15 10.70
C GLN A 68 -17.14 -4.59 10.20
N ILE A 69 -16.17 -4.80 9.32
CA ILE A 69 -15.78 -6.13 8.81
C ILE A 69 -14.30 -6.40 9.08
N ASN A 70 -13.88 -7.64 8.94
CA ASN A 70 -12.50 -8.03 9.14
C ASN A 70 -11.59 -7.46 8.04
N ASN A 71 -10.42 -6.98 8.44
CA ASN A 71 -9.31 -6.62 7.56
C ASN A 71 -8.54 -7.87 7.09
N GLY A 72 -7.50 -7.70 6.29
CA GLY A 72 -6.65 -8.78 5.76
C GLY A 72 -5.93 -9.62 6.82
N PHE A 73 -5.88 -9.16 8.07
CA PHE A 73 -5.35 -9.89 9.23
C PHE A 73 -6.42 -10.67 9.98
N SER A 74 -7.61 -10.84 9.41
CA SER A 74 -8.77 -11.54 9.96
C SER A 74 -9.29 -10.96 11.27
N ASN A 75 -9.14 -9.66 11.48
CA ASN A 75 -9.61 -8.93 12.66
C ASN A 75 -10.14 -7.54 12.30
N ARG A 76 -10.62 -6.81 13.31
CA ARG A 76 -11.18 -5.45 13.16
C ARG A 76 -10.34 -4.40 13.89
N SER A 77 -9.02 -4.56 13.91
CA SER A 77 -8.11 -3.65 14.59
C SER A 77 -8.21 -2.23 14.02
N SER A 78 -8.50 -1.27 14.90
CA SER A 78 -8.50 0.15 14.55
C SER A 78 -7.10 0.65 14.18
N ASN A 79 -6.04 0.09 14.80
CA ASN A 79 -4.65 0.42 14.46
C ASN A 79 -4.34 0.06 13.01
N VAL A 80 -4.79 -1.13 12.56
CA VAL A 80 -4.64 -1.54 11.17
C VAL A 80 -5.44 -0.60 10.28
N ALA A 81 -6.73 -0.35 10.57
CA ALA A 81 -7.57 0.52 9.75
C ALA A 81 -6.98 1.93 9.59
N GLN A 82 -6.40 2.49 10.65
CA GLN A 82 -5.76 3.82 10.64
C GLN A 82 -4.46 3.85 9.82
N SER A 83 -3.71 2.73 9.74
CA SER A 83 -2.47 2.67 8.98
C SER A 83 -2.66 2.52 7.47
N LEU A 84 -3.78 1.95 7.02
CA LEU A 84 -4.02 1.63 5.61
C LEU A 84 -3.93 2.83 4.66
N PRO A 85 -4.51 4.01 5.00
CA PRO A 85 -4.39 5.20 4.15
C PRO A 85 -2.94 5.65 3.94
N TYR A 86 -2.11 5.55 4.96
CA TYR A 86 -0.70 5.94 4.90
C TYR A 86 0.14 4.91 4.17
N THR A 87 -0.10 3.62 4.38
CA THR A 87 0.59 2.53 3.67
C THR A 87 0.39 2.64 2.16
N THR A 88 -0.86 2.79 1.72
CA THR A 88 -1.16 3.00 0.29
C THR A 88 -0.70 4.38 -0.18
N GLY A 89 -0.80 5.40 0.67
CA GLY A 89 -0.34 6.75 0.39
C GLY A 89 1.17 6.83 0.15
N ALA A 90 1.96 6.02 0.85
CA ALA A 90 3.40 5.93 0.64
C ALA A 90 3.72 5.37 -0.76
N MET A 91 3.04 4.30 -1.19
CA MET A 91 3.18 3.75 -2.54
C MET A 91 2.81 4.78 -3.61
N LEU A 92 1.68 5.46 -3.46
CA LEU A 92 1.23 6.50 -4.40
C LEU A 92 2.19 7.69 -4.45
N SER A 93 2.69 8.13 -3.28
CA SER A 93 3.64 9.24 -3.20
C SER A 93 4.98 8.89 -3.85
N ALA A 94 5.48 7.67 -3.63
CA ALA A 94 6.69 7.17 -4.28
C ALA A 94 6.52 7.10 -5.80
N ALA A 95 5.40 6.58 -6.27
CA ALA A 95 5.12 6.48 -7.70
C ALA A 95 5.05 7.87 -8.38
N ARG A 96 4.42 8.85 -7.73
CA ARG A 96 4.38 10.23 -8.23
C ARG A 96 5.78 10.85 -8.29
N GLU A 97 6.58 10.69 -7.23
CA GLU A 97 7.96 11.20 -7.22
C GLU A 97 8.82 10.54 -8.31
N ALA A 98 8.70 9.23 -8.51
CA ALA A 98 9.42 8.54 -9.57
C ALA A 98 9.08 9.07 -10.97
N LEU A 99 7.81 9.44 -11.20
CA LEU A 99 7.37 10.09 -12.44
C LEU A 99 7.93 11.52 -12.58
N ASP A 100 8.03 12.26 -11.46
CA ASP A 100 8.50 13.65 -11.47
C ASP A 100 10.01 13.74 -11.64
N ASN A 101 10.78 12.84 -11.03
CA ASN A 101 12.23 12.87 -11.05
C ASN A 101 12.87 11.99 -12.14
N GLY A 102 12.08 11.19 -12.86
CA GLY A 102 12.55 10.27 -13.89
C GLY A 102 13.45 9.13 -13.37
N CYS A 103 13.44 8.91 -12.05
CA CYS A 103 14.26 7.92 -11.36
C CYS A 103 13.37 6.99 -10.53
N GLY A 104 13.97 6.26 -9.57
CA GLY A 104 13.22 5.46 -8.62
C GLY A 104 12.83 6.23 -7.36
N ALA A 105 11.81 5.74 -6.68
CA ALA A 105 11.47 6.07 -5.30
C ALA A 105 11.00 4.78 -4.58
N ILE A 106 11.06 4.75 -3.27
CA ILE A 106 10.76 3.56 -2.47
C ILE A 106 9.65 3.86 -1.46
N ALA A 107 8.80 2.86 -1.23
CA ALA A 107 7.85 2.82 -0.13
C ALA A 107 7.92 1.46 0.56
N PRO A 108 8.44 1.35 1.78
CA PRO A 108 8.48 0.10 2.54
C PRO A 108 7.09 -0.20 3.11
N CYS A 109 6.19 -0.70 2.27
CA CYS A 109 4.80 -0.99 2.64
C CYS A 109 4.62 -2.40 3.20
N SER A 110 3.49 -2.64 3.89
CA SER A 110 2.98 -3.99 4.13
C SER A 110 2.40 -4.58 2.84
N GLY A 111 2.05 -5.89 2.85
CA GLY A 111 1.59 -6.59 1.65
C GLY A 111 0.30 -6.02 1.03
N PHE A 112 0.18 -6.15 -0.30
CA PHE A 112 -0.93 -5.61 -1.09
C PHE A 112 -1.63 -6.64 -1.97
N HIS A 113 -0.90 -7.60 -2.54
CA HIS A 113 -1.26 -8.31 -3.76
C HIS A 113 -2.38 -9.36 -3.62
N HIS A 114 -2.69 -9.78 -2.38
CA HIS A 114 -3.81 -10.69 -2.11
C HIS A 114 -5.14 -9.98 -1.87
N ALA A 115 -5.17 -8.65 -1.77
CA ALA A 115 -6.42 -7.91 -1.67
C ALA A 115 -7.04 -7.73 -3.07
N GLY A 116 -8.22 -8.29 -3.29
CA GLY A 116 -9.00 -8.17 -4.51
C GLY A 116 -9.97 -7.00 -4.48
N TYR A 117 -10.85 -6.91 -5.48
CA TYR A 117 -11.81 -5.81 -5.60
C TYR A 117 -12.77 -5.75 -4.40
N ASP A 118 -13.34 -6.89 -3.99
CA ASP A 118 -14.35 -7.01 -2.95
C ASP A 118 -14.01 -8.09 -1.88
N PHE A 119 -12.73 -8.44 -1.77
CA PHE A 119 -12.23 -9.38 -0.75
C PHE A 119 -10.87 -8.98 -0.21
N VAL A 120 -10.54 -9.47 0.99
CA VAL A 120 -9.26 -9.35 1.67
C VAL A 120 -8.64 -10.72 1.90
N GLY A 121 -7.33 -10.82 1.98
CA GLY A 121 -6.66 -12.10 2.23
C GLY A 121 -5.15 -11.97 2.35
N GLY A 122 -4.47 -13.03 2.78
CA GLY A 122 -3.01 -13.10 2.82
C GLY A 122 -2.34 -11.95 3.56
N PHE A 123 -2.96 -11.44 4.62
CA PHE A 123 -2.53 -10.25 5.38
C PHE A 123 -2.52 -8.95 4.55
N CYS A 124 -3.17 -8.96 3.38
CA CYS A 124 -3.41 -7.78 2.54
C CYS A 124 -4.85 -7.31 2.73
N THR A 125 -5.02 -6.02 3.03
CA THR A 125 -6.36 -5.44 3.25
C THR A 125 -6.83 -4.64 2.04
N PHE A 126 -6.01 -3.75 1.54
CA PHE A 126 -6.23 -3.04 0.28
C PHE A 126 -5.04 -3.24 -0.65
N ASN A 127 -5.30 -3.29 -1.94
CA ASN A 127 -4.28 -3.43 -2.97
C ASN A 127 -3.71 -2.07 -3.35
N GLY A 128 -2.70 -1.62 -2.61
CA GLY A 128 -2.05 -0.33 -2.85
C GLY A 128 -1.39 -0.21 -4.22
N LEU A 129 -1.00 -1.33 -4.86
CA LEU A 129 -0.49 -1.34 -6.23
C LEU A 129 -1.58 -0.90 -7.20
N MET A 130 -2.77 -1.50 -7.10
CA MET A 130 -3.90 -1.21 -7.98
C MET A 130 -4.52 0.16 -7.69
N VAL A 131 -4.63 0.56 -6.41
CA VAL A 131 -5.06 1.93 -6.05
C VAL A 131 -4.12 2.97 -6.67
N THR A 132 -2.81 2.78 -6.54
CA THR A 132 -1.81 3.66 -7.15
C THR A 132 -1.97 3.71 -8.67
N ALA A 133 -2.13 2.56 -9.32
CA ALA A 133 -2.32 2.47 -10.77
C ALA A 133 -3.55 3.26 -11.22
N GLN A 134 -4.70 3.04 -10.60
CA GLN A 134 -5.96 3.69 -10.95
C GLN A 134 -5.93 5.21 -10.69
N VAL A 135 -5.29 5.64 -9.59
CA VAL A 135 -5.13 7.07 -9.30
C VAL A 135 -4.28 7.75 -10.38
N LEU A 136 -3.13 7.17 -10.76
CA LEU A 136 -2.23 7.76 -11.76
C LEU A 136 -2.86 7.79 -13.17
N LEU A 137 -3.63 6.76 -13.53
CA LEU A 137 -4.42 6.74 -14.78
C LEU A 137 -5.48 7.84 -14.76
N LYS A 138 -6.23 7.98 -13.68
CA LYS A 138 -7.26 9.01 -13.51
C LYS A 138 -6.69 10.44 -13.53
N GLU A 139 -5.49 10.62 -12.99
CA GLU A 139 -4.75 11.90 -13.04
C GLU A 139 -4.20 12.22 -14.44
N GLY A 140 -4.30 11.28 -15.39
CA GLY A 140 -3.73 11.43 -16.73
C GLY A 140 -2.20 11.46 -16.76
N ARG A 141 -1.54 11.06 -15.67
CA ARG A 141 -0.08 11.06 -15.55
C ARG A 141 0.58 9.95 -16.35
N VAL A 142 -0.13 8.87 -16.55
CA VAL A 142 0.32 7.71 -17.31
C VAL A 142 -0.81 7.17 -18.18
N LYS A 143 -0.45 6.43 -19.23
CA LYS A 143 -1.42 5.73 -20.11
C LYS A 143 -1.41 4.22 -19.89
N ARG A 144 -0.34 3.68 -19.39
CA ARG A 144 -0.13 2.25 -19.13
C ARG A 144 0.76 2.09 -17.91
N ILE A 145 0.49 1.06 -17.10
CA ILE A 145 1.27 0.73 -15.91
C ILE A 145 1.58 -0.77 -15.98
N GLY A 146 2.82 -1.11 -15.71
CA GLY A 146 3.25 -2.49 -15.46
C GLY A 146 3.46 -2.69 -13.97
N ILE A 147 3.00 -3.82 -13.45
CA ILE A 147 3.30 -4.28 -12.09
C ILE A 147 4.21 -5.49 -12.23
N LEU A 148 5.38 -5.43 -11.61
CA LEU A 148 6.32 -6.53 -11.53
C LEU A 148 6.38 -6.99 -10.09
N ASP A 149 5.84 -8.18 -9.82
CA ASP A 149 5.74 -8.77 -8.50
C ASP A 149 6.74 -9.92 -8.37
N PHE A 150 7.60 -9.83 -7.35
CA PHE A 150 8.61 -10.85 -7.05
C PHE A 150 8.29 -11.66 -5.79
N ASP A 151 7.06 -11.56 -5.27
CA ASP A 151 6.62 -12.45 -4.21
C ASP A 151 6.48 -13.88 -4.75
N GLN A 152 6.75 -14.87 -3.89
CA GLN A 152 6.62 -16.28 -4.29
C GLN A 152 5.16 -16.72 -4.46
N HIS A 153 4.21 -15.99 -3.83
CA HIS A 153 2.79 -16.29 -3.95
C HIS A 153 2.19 -15.58 -5.17
N TRP A 154 1.23 -16.23 -5.77
CA TRP A 154 0.45 -15.63 -6.84
C TRP A 154 -0.34 -14.43 -6.33
N GLY A 155 -0.21 -13.28 -7.00
CA GLY A 155 -0.94 -12.06 -6.69
C GLY A 155 -2.40 -12.11 -7.17
N ASP A 156 -3.19 -12.98 -6.58
CA ASP A 156 -4.58 -13.26 -6.95
C ASP A 156 -5.49 -12.04 -6.84
N GLY A 157 -5.31 -11.22 -5.80
CA GLY A 157 -6.06 -9.98 -5.64
C GLY A 157 -5.71 -8.94 -6.71
N THR A 158 -4.44 -8.82 -7.09
CA THR A 158 -4.03 -7.95 -8.20
C THR A 158 -4.64 -8.41 -9.52
N ALA A 159 -4.62 -9.72 -9.79
CA ALA A 159 -5.23 -10.29 -11.00
C ALA A 159 -6.75 -10.10 -11.02
N ASP A 160 -7.45 -10.28 -9.90
CA ASP A 160 -8.89 -10.03 -9.77
C ASP A 160 -9.25 -8.60 -10.17
N ILE A 161 -8.55 -7.61 -9.62
CA ILE A 161 -8.82 -6.20 -9.91
C ILE A 161 -8.54 -5.86 -11.38
N ILE A 162 -7.44 -6.37 -11.97
CA ILE A 162 -7.12 -6.15 -13.38
C ILE A 162 -8.22 -6.70 -14.29
N ASN A 163 -8.81 -7.84 -13.95
CA ASN A 163 -9.86 -8.46 -14.76
C ASN A 163 -11.21 -7.74 -14.64
N ARG A 164 -11.43 -6.93 -13.59
CA ARG A 164 -12.70 -6.21 -13.35
C ARG A 164 -12.68 -4.78 -13.90
N LEU A 165 -11.50 -4.13 -13.99
CA LEU A 165 -11.34 -2.73 -14.37
C LEU A 165 -10.70 -2.57 -15.75
#